data_351eed74f40ab157190744c06866a252
#
_entry.id   351eed74f40ab157190744c06866a252
#
_cell.length_a   1.000
_cell.length_b   1.000
_cell.length_c   1.000
_cell.angle_alpha   90.00
_cell.angle_beta   90.00
_cell.angle_gamma   90.00
#
_symmetry.space_group_name_H-M   'P 1'
#
loop_
_entity.id
_entity.type
_entity.pdbx_description
1 polymer ?
#
loop_
_entity_poly.entity_id
_entity_poly.type
_entity_poly.pdbx_seq_one_letter_code
_entity_poly.pdbx_strand_id
1 'polypeptide(L)'
;MNAKNAPRLLLAGLGLAWAGSGWAGQSLEQIRYALYKDPSADVTSDLRALAERGDLASKQLLGDVLANSDSANRQDIVSLYQEAFADGHGQIPALASLARLLDRTPRLQRSHEAWVRQALARYPNDRDPRSTSTSLEVFLVYPQLFPGERAAELLALYEQSCLLNCRPELYRAVVAERQGDRAAAERWYQQAARIDPRGIERYYRFLGERQDPAFLAFARSLEPEMASLPVEVVQRIGALLDSIHGTTRAELDAEREQRQSRAMGPKVEPTPEQLARDKADDQLRADGIAEAQRWLDNAVARGYLPAQVSKANFMISNPTEHNAEQAQALIAQVRAKDPTRAKALDAAFYMVNNWLTLDPQKSQALIDELIAAHYPDAQLLLGDLYSKGGLDQPDQERALAIWQRQAEQGSTAAWYRMATVHLRGRAICHDPVKAYTYARIALDLGETRARGLIKRLDKTLPKDDIERALAARNDLLKEATL
;
A
#
# COMPACT_ATOMS: atom_id res chain seq x y z
N MET A 1 67.58 -36.29 18.43
CA MET A 1 67.23 -37.63 18.91
C MET A 1 65.82 -37.59 19.52
N ASN A 2 64.93 -38.38 18.90
CA ASN A 2 63.69 -39.00 19.41
C ASN A 2 62.68 -38.12 20.20
N ALA A 3 61.62 -37.65 19.71
CA ALA A 3 60.36 -38.24 19.18
C ALA A 3 59.67 -39.23 20.17
N LYS A 4 58.34 -38.98 20.31
CA LYS A 4 57.27 -39.90 20.74
C LYS A 4 56.82 -39.81 22.20
N ASN A 5 55.65 -39.23 22.43
CA ASN A 5 54.41 -39.95 22.76
C ASN A 5 53.39 -38.95 23.28
N ALA A 6 52.40 -38.66 22.44
CA ALA A 6 51.12 -38.07 22.85
C ALA A 6 50.13 -39.21 23.00
N PRO A 7 49.32 -39.29 24.07
CA PRO A 7 48.22 -40.22 24.15
C PRO A 7 47.01 -39.69 23.44
N ARG A 8 46.47 -40.47 22.52
CA ARG A 8 45.15 -40.32 21.92
C ARG A 8 44.07 -40.57 22.98
N LEU A 9 43.36 -39.52 23.36
CA LEU A 9 42.11 -39.65 24.10
C LEU A 9 41.00 -40.03 23.11
N LEU A 10 40.54 -41.27 23.22
CA LEU A 10 39.31 -41.79 22.64
C LEU A 10 38.12 -41.15 23.36
N LEU A 11 37.47 -40.17 22.71
CA LEU A 11 36.14 -39.72 23.09
C LEU A 11 35.12 -40.76 22.55
N ALA A 12 34.71 -41.65 23.45
CA ALA A 12 33.58 -42.54 23.23
C ALA A 12 32.30 -41.72 23.07
N GLY A 13 31.69 -41.79 21.88
CA GLY A 13 30.42 -41.19 21.62
C GLY A 13 29.32 -41.84 22.44
N LEU A 14 28.73 -41.11 23.35
CA LEU A 14 27.41 -41.39 23.89
C LEU A 14 26.40 -40.79 22.93
N GLY A 15 25.96 -41.59 21.97
CA GLY A 15 24.79 -41.36 21.19
C GLY A 15 23.55 -41.50 22.07
N LEU A 16 23.09 -40.42 22.65
CA LEU A 16 21.73 -40.30 23.16
C LEU A 16 20.82 -40.09 21.96
N ALA A 17 20.26 -41.19 21.48
CA ALA A 17 19.12 -41.18 20.60
C ALA A 17 17.93 -40.58 21.37
N TRP A 18 17.69 -39.28 21.15
CA TRP A 18 16.42 -38.68 21.49
C TRP A 18 15.39 -39.07 20.42
N ALA A 19 14.81 -40.26 20.58
CA ALA A 19 13.55 -40.63 20.02
C ALA A 19 12.44 -40.02 20.90
N GLY A 20 12.14 -38.77 20.68
CA GLY A 20 11.03 -38.06 21.28
C GLY A 20 10.44 -37.22 20.19
N SER A 21 9.51 -37.79 19.46
CA SER A 21 8.61 -37.14 18.50
C SER A 21 7.72 -36.15 19.25
N GLY A 22 8.23 -34.94 19.47
CA GLY A 22 7.46 -33.76 19.79
C GLY A 22 7.84 -32.72 18.78
N TRP A 23 6.91 -32.20 18.04
CA TRP A 23 7.06 -31.03 17.21
C TRP A 23 7.62 -29.88 18.08
N ALA A 24 8.90 -29.78 18.18
CA ALA A 24 9.56 -28.63 18.79
C ALA A 24 9.57 -27.55 17.71
N GLY A 25 8.46 -26.81 17.59
CA GLY A 25 8.39 -25.59 16.79
C GLY A 25 9.50 -24.65 17.23
N GLN A 26 9.96 -23.78 16.35
CA GLN A 26 10.99 -22.81 16.65
C GLN A 26 10.56 -21.93 17.85
N SER A 27 11.50 -21.60 18.73
CA SER A 27 11.25 -20.63 19.79
C SER A 27 11.11 -19.21 19.18
N LEU A 28 10.44 -18.31 19.88
CA LEU A 28 10.31 -16.91 19.43
C LEU A 28 11.66 -16.25 19.16
N GLU A 29 12.67 -16.58 19.95
CA GLU A 29 14.05 -16.07 19.79
C GLU A 29 14.70 -16.59 18.49
N GLN A 30 14.50 -17.86 18.16
CA GLN A 30 14.97 -18.43 16.90
C GLN A 30 14.28 -17.81 15.69
N ILE A 31 12.98 -17.56 15.79
CA ILE A 31 12.20 -16.88 14.76
C ILE A 31 12.70 -15.43 14.56
N ARG A 32 12.90 -14.70 15.64
CA ARG A 32 13.48 -13.34 15.58
C ARG A 32 14.85 -13.33 14.93
N TYR A 33 15.68 -14.32 15.25
CA TYR A 33 16.99 -14.45 14.64
C TYR A 33 16.90 -14.81 13.14
N ALA A 34 15.97 -15.69 12.76
CA ALA A 34 15.71 -16.00 11.35
C ALA A 34 15.31 -14.76 10.56
N LEU A 35 14.35 -13.96 11.06
CA LEU A 35 13.92 -12.70 10.45
C LEU A 35 15.04 -11.64 10.43
N TYR A 36 15.92 -11.63 11.41
CA TYR A 36 17.09 -10.74 11.41
C TYR A 36 18.06 -11.09 10.28
N LYS A 37 18.28 -12.38 10.04
CA LYS A 37 19.15 -12.88 8.97
C LYS A 37 18.54 -12.74 7.59
N ASP A 38 17.25 -13.05 7.48
CA ASP A 38 16.46 -12.96 6.26
C ASP A 38 15.06 -12.43 6.60
N PRO A 39 14.82 -11.13 6.34
CA PRO A 39 13.51 -10.52 6.57
C PRO A 39 12.36 -11.15 5.75
N SER A 40 12.69 -11.96 4.72
CA SER A 40 11.71 -12.68 3.89
C SER A 40 11.47 -14.13 4.32
N ALA A 41 12.09 -14.58 5.40
CA ALA A 41 11.93 -15.95 5.90
C ALA A 41 10.46 -16.23 6.23
N ASP A 42 9.95 -17.36 5.74
CA ASP A 42 8.59 -17.81 6.09
C ASP A 42 8.58 -18.43 7.49
N VAL A 43 8.13 -17.63 8.44
CA VAL A 43 8.00 -17.99 9.86
C VAL A 43 6.53 -18.00 10.32
N THR A 44 5.61 -17.86 9.38
CA THR A 44 4.18 -17.65 9.69
C THR A 44 3.58 -18.82 10.45
N SER A 45 3.88 -20.06 10.06
CA SER A 45 3.35 -21.26 10.69
C SER A 45 3.84 -21.42 12.14
N ASP A 46 5.13 -21.17 12.40
CA ASP A 46 5.70 -21.27 13.73
C ASP A 46 5.16 -20.17 14.66
N LEU A 47 5.04 -18.94 14.13
CA LEU A 47 4.44 -17.83 14.87
C LEU A 47 2.97 -18.09 15.22
N ARG A 48 2.18 -18.69 14.31
CA ARG A 48 0.79 -19.09 14.60
C ARG A 48 0.72 -20.09 15.72
N ALA A 49 1.56 -21.13 15.68
CA ALA A 49 1.60 -22.14 16.73
C ALA A 49 1.96 -21.57 18.12
N LEU A 50 2.83 -20.56 18.17
CA LEU A 50 3.14 -19.86 19.42
C LEU A 50 2.01 -18.93 19.87
N ALA A 51 1.41 -18.20 18.95
CA ALA A 51 0.29 -17.31 19.21
C ALA A 51 -0.95 -18.05 19.73
N GLU A 52 -1.25 -19.22 19.20
CA GLU A 52 -2.35 -20.12 19.65
C GLU A 52 -2.11 -20.65 21.08
N ARG A 53 -0.86 -20.77 21.51
CA ARG A 53 -0.50 -21.10 22.90
C ARG A 53 -0.64 -19.90 23.86
N GLY A 54 -1.04 -18.73 23.37
CA GLY A 54 -1.26 -17.54 24.16
C GLY A 54 -0.04 -16.63 24.33
N ASP A 55 1.06 -16.88 23.57
CA ASP A 55 2.22 -15.99 23.63
C ASP A 55 1.94 -14.66 22.95
N LEU A 56 1.80 -13.60 23.77
CA LEU A 56 1.45 -12.25 23.33
C LEU A 56 2.53 -11.61 22.44
N ALA A 57 3.80 -11.92 22.68
CA ALA A 57 4.89 -11.40 21.86
C ALA A 57 4.90 -12.03 20.45
N SER A 58 4.54 -13.32 20.35
CA SER A 58 4.36 -14.00 19.08
C SER A 58 3.13 -13.48 18.33
N LYS A 59 2.02 -13.16 19.02
CA LYS A 59 0.85 -12.50 18.39
C LYS A 59 1.22 -11.16 17.77
N GLN A 60 1.97 -10.32 18.49
CA GLN A 60 2.45 -9.06 17.95
C GLN A 60 3.34 -9.28 16.71
N LEU A 61 4.35 -10.15 16.82
CA LEU A 61 5.29 -10.41 15.73
C LEU A 61 4.58 -11.03 14.51
N LEU A 62 3.62 -11.93 14.74
CA LEU A 62 2.77 -12.47 13.67
C LEU A 62 1.99 -11.35 12.97
N GLY A 63 1.40 -10.45 13.73
CA GLY A 63 0.74 -9.26 13.18
C GLY A 63 1.70 -8.41 12.34
N ASP A 64 2.93 -8.16 12.81
CA ASP A 64 3.94 -7.38 12.09
C ASP A 64 4.38 -8.06 10.77
N VAL A 65 4.55 -9.38 10.77
CA VAL A 65 4.85 -10.18 9.56
C VAL A 65 3.69 -10.12 8.57
N LEU A 66 2.47 -10.38 9.04
CA LEU A 66 1.27 -10.36 8.19
C LEU A 66 0.93 -8.96 7.68
N ALA A 67 1.22 -7.90 8.44
CA ALA A 67 0.98 -6.52 8.01
C ALA A 67 1.85 -6.11 6.80
N ASN A 68 2.98 -6.77 6.59
CA ASN A 68 3.86 -6.59 5.44
C ASN A 68 3.51 -7.52 4.26
N SER A 69 2.59 -8.47 4.47
CA SER A 69 2.06 -9.34 3.43
C SER A 69 0.80 -8.73 2.80
N ASP A 70 0.70 -8.77 1.48
CA ASP A 70 -0.54 -8.38 0.80
C ASP A 70 -1.65 -9.43 0.97
N SER A 71 -1.28 -10.61 1.46
CA SER A 71 -2.15 -11.79 1.53
C SER A 71 -2.98 -11.94 2.81
N ALA A 72 -2.79 -11.09 3.80
CA ALA A 72 -3.46 -11.25 5.08
C ALA A 72 -4.70 -10.34 5.21
N ASN A 73 -5.77 -10.90 5.78
CA ASN A 73 -6.94 -10.12 6.15
C ASN A 73 -6.55 -9.06 7.19
N ARG A 74 -6.76 -7.79 6.89
CA ARG A 74 -6.39 -6.68 7.76
C ARG A 74 -7.14 -6.71 9.10
N GLN A 75 -8.37 -7.21 9.13
CA GLN A 75 -9.15 -7.34 10.36
C GLN A 75 -8.54 -8.39 11.31
N ASP A 76 -8.04 -9.50 10.78
CA ASP A 76 -7.37 -10.52 11.60
C ASP A 76 -6.09 -9.98 12.22
N ILE A 77 -5.35 -9.14 11.47
CA ILE A 77 -4.15 -8.48 11.99
C ILE A 77 -4.51 -7.50 13.13
N VAL A 78 -5.60 -6.75 12.98
CA VAL A 78 -6.11 -5.87 14.06
C VAL A 78 -6.39 -6.70 15.31
N SER A 79 -7.09 -7.84 15.18
CA SER A 79 -7.39 -8.74 16.29
C SER A 79 -6.11 -9.25 16.97
N LEU A 80 -5.10 -9.64 16.21
CA LEU A 80 -3.81 -10.06 16.77
C LEU A 80 -3.15 -8.96 17.60
N TYR A 81 -3.16 -7.71 17.14
CA TYR A 81 -2.60 -6.60 17.90
C TYR A 81 -3.41 -6.26 19.14
N GLN A 82 -4.74 -6.32 19.05
CA GLN A 82 -5.63 -6.09 20.21
C GLN A 82 -5.40 -7.16 21.28
N GLU A 83 -5.33 -8.43 20.89
CA GLU A 83 -5.02 -9.52 21.80
C GLU A 83 -3.61 -9.42 22.39
N ALA A 84 -2.60 -9.04 21.56
CA ALA A 84 -1.23 -8.85 22.05
C ALA A 84 -1.12 -7.70 23.05
N PHE A 85 -1.91 -6.63 22.90
CA PHE A 85 -1.98 -5.51 23.83
C PHE A 85 -2.61 -5.91 25.18
N ALA A 86 -3.54 -6.88 25.18
CA ALA A 86 -4.18 -7.46 26.37
C ALA A 86 -4.60 -6.42 27.40
N ASP A 87 -5.34 -5.41 26.98
CA ASP A 87 -5.84 -4.31 27.82
C ASP A 87 -4.75 -3.52 28.60
N GLY A 88 -3.54 -3.44 28.03
CA GLY A 88 -2.39 -2.75 28.60
C GLY A 88 -1.50 -3.61 29.50
N HIS A 89 -1.86 -4.88 29.72
CA HIS A 89 -1.06 -5.83 30.50
C HIS A 89 -0.10 -6.69 29.64
N GLY A 90 -0.23 -6.59 28.31
CA GLY A 90 0.56 -7.37 27.35
C GLY A 90 1.67 -6.56 26.68
N GLN A 91 1.75 -6.70 25.37
CA GLN A 91 2.76 -6.03 24.54
C GLN A 91 2.32 -4.60 24.18
N ILE A 92 2.84 -3.63 24.89
CA ILE A 92 2.58 -2.20 24.65
C ILE A 92 2.90 -1.79 23.22
N PRO A 93 4.03 -2.20 22.61
CA PRO A 93 4.35 -1.90 21.23
C PRO A 93 3.30 -2.40 20.21
N ALA A 94 2.44 -3.36 20.60
CA ALA A 94 1.34 -3.82 19.75
C ALA A 94 0.35 -2.69 19.41
N LEU A 95 0.12 -1.74 20.32
CA LEU A 95 -0.71 -0.56 20.05
C LEU A 95 -0.05 0.36 19.00
N ALA A 96 1.28 0.50 19.03
CA ALA A 96 2.02 1.25 18.00
C ALA A 96 1.95 0.55 16.63
N SER A 97 2.09 -0.79 16.60
CA SER A 97 1.93 -1.58 15.37
C SER A 97 0.51 -1.48 14.81
N LEU A 98 -0.50 -1.53 15.67
CA LEU A 98 -1.89 -1.29 15.28
C LEU A 98 -2.07 0.12 14.70
N ALA A 99 -1.55 1.15 15.35
CA ALA A 99 -1.64 2.51 14.85
C ALA A 99 -1.01 2.63 13.44
N ARG A 100 0.16 2.05 13.20
CA ARG A 100 0.79 2.03 11.87
C ARG A 100 -0.04 1.30 10.82
N LEU A 101 -0.73 0.22 11.18
CA LEU A 101 -1.66 -0.47 10.30
C LEU A 101 -2.85 0.42 9.95
N LEU A 102 -3.45 1.06 10.97
CA LEU A 102 -4.62 1.94 10.82
C LEU A 102 -4.30 3.20 10.00
N ASP A 103 -3.07 3.73 10.07
CA ASP A 103 -2.63 4.87 9.23
C ASP A 103 -2.72 4.56 7.72
N ARG A 104 -2.55 3.27 7.35
CA ARG A 104 -2.63 2.79 5.95
C ARG A 104 -4.01 2.30 5.55
N THR A 105 -4.95 2.21 6.49
CA THR A 105 -6.28 1.62 6.27
C THR A 105 -7.39 2.53 6.83
N PRO A 106 -7.76 3.61 6.11
CA PRO A 106 -8.70 4.64 6.59
C PRO A 106 -10.06 4.11 7.08
N ARG A 107 -10.53 2.99 6.51
CA ARG A 107 -11.76 2.33 6.95
C ARG A 107 -11.61 1.78 8.37
N LEU A 108 -10.58 0.97 8.60
CA LEU A 108 -10.30 0.40 9.92
C LEU A 108 -9.94 1.49 10.93
N GLN A 109 -9.29 2.56 10.50
CA GLN A 109 -9.01 3.72 11.33
C GLN A 109 -10.30 4.26 11.95
N ARG A 110 -11.35 4.50 11.14
CA ARG A 110 -12.62 5.04 11.66
C ARG A 110 -13.33 4.07 12.61
N SER A 111 -13.39 2.79 12.27
CA SER A 111 -14.09 1.78 13.09
C SER A 111 -13.40 1.47 14.41
N HIS A 112 -12.10 1.71 14.54
CA HIS A 112 -11.32 1.36 15.72
C HIS A 112 -10.96 2.55 16.63
N GLU A 113 -11.39 3.78 16.30
CA GLU A 113 -11.08 4.97 17.13
C GLU A 113 -11.54 4.81 18.58
N ALA A 114 -12.75 4.29 18.81
CA ALA A 114 -13.30 4.10 20.14
C ALA A 114 -12.45 3.12 20.97
N TRP A 115 -12.02 2.01 20.36
CA TRP A 115 -11.14 1.04 21.01
C TRP A 115 -9.76 1.65 21.32
N VAL A 116 -9.16 2.36 20.37
CA VAL A 116 -7.85 3.03 20.58
C VAL A 116 -7.94 4.06 21.71
N ARG A 117 -9.03 4.83 21.77
CA ARG A 117 -9.29 5.79 22.86
C ARG A 117 -9.32 5.09 24.24
N GLN A 118 -10.00 3.95 24.33
CA GLN A 118 -10.03 3.15 25.57
C GLN A 118 -8.66 2.57 25.91
N ALA A 119 -7.92 2.07 24.92
CA ALA A 119 -6.58 1.55 25.10
C ALA A 119 -5.61 2.62 25.67
N LEU A 120 -5.64 3.84 25.11
CA LEU A 120 -4.88 4.98 25.63
C LEU A 120 -5.23 5.33 27.07
N ALA A 121 -6.52 5.29 27.44
CA ALA A 121 -6.96 5.59 28.81
C ALA A 121 -6.49 4.56 29.86
N ARG A 122 -6.32 3.30 29.42
CA ARG A 122 -5.80 2.21 30.28
C ARG A 122 -4.29 2.20 30.42
N TYR A 123 -3.63 3.04 29.66
CA TYR A 123 -2.20 3.06 29.52
C TYR A 123 -1.61 4.44 29.87
N PRO A 124 -1.47 4.76 31.17
CA PRO A 124 -1.16 6.12 31.61
C PRO A 124 0.33 6.42 31.79
N ASN A 125 1.25 5.46 31.57
CA ASN A 125 2.65 5.67 31.97
C ASN A 125 3.47 6.32 30.86
N ASP A 126 3.37 7.64 30.76
CA ASP A 126 4.06 8.46 29.75
C ASP A 126 5.57 8.67 30.01
N ARG A 127 6.09 8.16 31.11
CA ARG A 127 7.51 8.33 31.47
C ARG A 127 8.42 7.21 30.95
N ASP A 128 7.83 6.09 30.52
CA ASP A 128 8.58 5.02 29.89
C ASP A 128 8.79 5.36 28.39
N PRO A 129 10.00 5.30 27.85
CA PRO A 129 10.28 5.59 26.43
C PRO A 129 9.43 4.79 25.43
N ARG A 130 9.07 3.53 25.78
CA ARG A 130 8.20 2.69 24.93
C ARG A 130 6.79 3.21 24.89
N SER A 131 6.29 3.70 26.02
CA SER A 131 4.99 4.32 26.15
C SER A 131 4.89 5.60 25.34
N THR A 132 5.90 6.45 25.47
CA THR A 132 5.97 7.72 24.79
C THR A 132 5.98 7.52 23.26
N SER A 133 6.81 6.61 22.75
CA SER A 133 6.83 6.30 21.31
C SER A 133 5.51 5.71 20.82
N THR A 134 4.88 4.83 21.60
CA THR A 134 3.57 4.26 21.29
C THR A 134 2.49 5.33 21.23
N SER A 135 2.45 6.25 22.21
CA SER A 135 1.51 7.37 22.22
C SER A 135 1.71 8.30 21.01
N LEU A 136 2.96 8.56 20.60
CA LEU A 136 3.25 9.37 19.42
C LEU A 136 2.84 8.66 18.11
N GLU A 137 2.98 7.34 18.01
CA GLU A 137 2.44 6.59 16.86
C GLU A 137 0.91 6.70 16.79
N VAL A 138 0.22 6.60 17.93
CA VAL A 138 -1.24 6.82 17.97
C VAL A 138 -1.59 8.26 17.65
N PHE A 139 -0.81 9.24 18.13
CA PHE A 139 -1.01 10.65 17.80
C PHE A 139 -0.95 10.93 16.29
N LEU A 140 -0.06 10.28 15.55
CA LEU A 140 -0.01 10.43 14.09
C LEU A 140 -1.34 10.05 13.41
N VAL A 141 -2.03 9.07 13.96
CA VAL A 141 -3.27 8.51 13.37
C VAL A 141 -4.52 9.21 13.88
N TYR A 142 -4.53 9.52 15.17
CA TYR A 142 -5.65 10.12 15.89
C TYR A 142 -5.24 11.38 16.66
N PRO A 143 -4.81 12.44 15.95
CA PRO A 143 -4.35 13.65 16.60
C PRO A 143 -5.41 14.29 17.49
N GLN A 144 -6.71 14.06 17.22
CA GLN A 144 -7.83 14.55 18.02
C GLN A 144 -7.92 13.92 19.43
N LEU A 145 -7.25 12.78 19.65
CA LEU A 145 -7.21 12.15 20.97
C LEU A 145 -6.19 12.80 21.93
N PHE A 146 -5.38 13.72 21.42
CA PHE A 146 -4.35 14.40 22.18
C PHE A 146 -4.66 15.89 22.28
N PRO A 147 -5.32 16.33 23.37
CA PRO A 147 -5.74 17.73 23.52
C PRO A 147 -4.54 18.66 23.81
N GLY A 148 -4.67 19.92 23.37
CA GLY A 148 -3.77 21.01 23.72
C GLY A 148 -2.29 20.73 23.45
N GLU A 149 -1.47 20.93 24.46
CA GLU A 149 0.00 20.81 24.41
C GLU A 149 0.51 19.38 24.60
N ARG A 150 -0.39 18.42 24.87
CA ARG A 150 -0.01 17.03 25.21
C ARG A 150 0.90 16.37 24.19
N ALA A 151 0.67 16.59 22.90
CA ALA A 151 1.52 16.03 21.84
C ALA A 151 2.94 16.63 21.88
N ALA A 152 3.08 17.92 22.19
CA ALA A 152 4.37 18.59 22.32
C ALA A 152 5.14 18.10 23.57
N GLU A 153 4.44 17.88 24.69
CA GLU A 153 5.03 17.28 25.91
C GLU A 153 5.56 15.86 25.64
N LEU A 154 4.75 15.01 24.98
CA LEU A 154 5.15 13.65 24.62
C LEU A 154 6.37 13.66 23.67
N LEU A 155 6.39 14.57 22.71
CA LEU A 155 7.52 14.75 21.81
C LEU A 155 8.80 15.14 22.56
N ALA A 156 8.71 16.10 23.48
CA ALA A 156 9.85 16.49 24.32
C ALA A 156 10.37 15.36 25.20
N LEU A 157 9.47 14.55 25.78
CA LEU A 157 9.84 13.35 26.55
C LEU A 157 10.50 12.29 25.65
N TYR A 158 9.98 12.07 24.44
CA TYR A 158 10.56 11.15 23.49
C TYR A 158 11.99 11.56 23.10
N GLU A 159 12.21 12.84 22.80
CA GLU A 159 13.52 13.35 22.40
C GLU A 159 14.53 13.29 23.56
N GLN A 160 14.09 13.49 24.80
CA GLN A 160 14.94 13.35 25.98
C GLN A 160 15.31 11.90 26.30
N SER A 161 14.41 10.97 26.04
CA SER A 161 14.56 9.55 26.42
C SER A 161 15.13 8.66 25.32
N CYS A 162 15.07 9.11 24.07
CA CYS A 162 15.53 8.34 22.93
C CYS A 162 17.06 8.45 22.77
N LEU A 163 17.77 7.34 22.98
CA LEU A 163 19.23 7.30 22.95
C LEU A 163 19.81 6.93 21.58
N LEU A 164 19.05 6.17 20.74
CA LEU A 164 19.54 5.65 19.47
C LEU A 164 18.41 5.62 18.43
N ASN A 165 18.74 5.97 17.20
CA ASN A 165 17.81 5.90 16.05
C ASN A 165 16.50 6.69 16.23
N CYS A 166 16.57 7.81 16.92
CA CYS A 166 15.42 8.69 17.10
C CYS A 166 15.00 9.29 15.77
N ARG A 167 13.72 9.20 15.46
CA ARG A 167 13.12 9.79 14.24
C ARG A 167 11.94 10.68 14.61
N PRO A 168 12.19 11.85 15.22
CA PRO A 168 11.14 12.75 15.68
C PRO A 168 10.53 13.61 14.56
N GLU A 169 11.11 13.61 13.36
CA GLU A 169 10.82 14.55 12.29
C GLU A 169 9.33 14.55 11.92
N LEU A 170 8.72 13.37 11.80
CA LEU A 170 7.32 13.25 11.45
C LEU A 170 6.40 13.75 12.58
N TYR A 171 6.75 13.47 13.83
CA TYR A 171 6.01 13.97 15.00
C TYR A 171 6.14 15.49 15.11
N ARG A 172 7.35 16.05 14.91
CA ARG A 172 7.60 17.50 14.87
C ARG A 172 6.76 18.17 13.79
N ALA A 173 6.68 17.57 12.61
CA ALA A 173 5.89 18.11 11.51
C ALA A 173 4.42 18.24 11.89
N VAL A 174 3.80 17.16 12.44
CA VAL A 174 2.39 17.16 12.82
C VAL A 174 2.12 18.09 14.00
N VAL A 175 3.04 18.17 14.98
CA VAL A 175 2.92 19.12 16.10
C VAL A 175 2.96 20.55 15.61
N ALA A 176 3.94 20.91 14.77
CA ALA A 176 4.06 22.26 14.19
C ALA A 176 2.84 22.65 13.34
N GLU A 177 2.32 21.71 12.53
CA GLU A 177 1.10 21.92 11.73
C GLU A 177 -0.09 22.26 12.63
N ARG A 178 -0.28 21.53 13.73
CA ARG A 178 -1.35 21.80 14.70
C ARG A 178 -1.20 23.11 15.44
N GLN A 179 0.02 23.56 15.66
CA GLN A 179 0.33 24.87 16.26
C GLN A 179 0.17 26.03 15.28
N GLY A 180 -0.11 25.75 13.99
CA GLY A 180 -0.23 26.74 12.93
C GLY A 180 1.10 27.25 12.40
N ASP A 181 2.23 26.71 12.84
CA ASP A 181 3.56 27.04 12.30
C ASP A 181 3.81 26.28 10.99
N ARG A 182 3.23 26.84 9.90
CA ARG A 182 3.30 26.23 8.58
C ARG A 182 4.74 26.09 8.08
N ALA A 183 5.61 27.06 8.39
CA ALA A 183 7.00 27.05 7.91
C ALA A 183 7.83 25.96 8.63
N ALA A 184 7.66 25.80 9.94
CA ALA A 184 8.29 24.70 10.67
C ALA A 184 7.73 23.36 10.24
N ALA A 185 6.39 23.22 10.09
CA ALA A 185 5.76 22.01 9.63
C ALA A 185 6.31 21.55 8.27
N GLU A 186 6.42 22.46 7.30
CA GLU A 186 6.96 22.16 5.97
C GLU A 186 8.39 21.62 6.04
N ARG A 187 9.26 22.31 6.78
CA ARG A 187 10.67 21.87 6.96
C ARG A 187 10.75 20.46 7.57
N TRP A 188 9.94 20.20 8.59
CA TRP A 188 9.92 18.87 9.25
C TRP A 188 9.31 17.79 8.39
N TYR A 189 8.26 18.08 7.61
CA TYR A 189 7.72 17.13 6.63
C TYR A 189 8.73 16.77 5.54
N GLN A 190 9.47 17.74 5.02
CA GLN A 190 10.54 17.50 4.04
C GLN A 190 11.66 16.64 4.61
N GLN A 191 12.02 16.83 5.88
CA GLN A 191 13.01 15.99 6.56
C GLN A 191 12.46 14.57 6.81
N ALA A 192 11.23 14.47 7.33
CA ALA A 192 10.57 13.19 7.53
C ALA A 192 10.47 12.38 6.21
N ALA A 193 10.16 13.04 5.11
CA ALA A 193 10.03 12.39 3.80
C ALA A 193 11.34 11.81 3.25
N ARG A 194 12.50 12.23 3.77
CA ARG A 194 13.81 11.64 3.41
C ARG A 194 14.12 10.33 4.14
N ILE A 195 13.46 10.07 5.26
CA ILE A 195 13.82 8.96 6.17
C ILE A 195 12.66 8.01 6.47
N ASP A 196 11.42 8.45 6.31
CA ASP A 196 10.21 7.68 6.62
C ASP A 196 9.23 7.75 5.44
N PRO A 197 8.88 6.60 4.82
CA PRO A 197 7.90 6.55 3.73
C PRO A 197 6.54 7.19 4.08
N ARG A 198 6.13 7.19 5.34
CA ARG A 198 4.90 7.84 5.81
C ARG A 198 4.95 9.36 5.71
N GLY A 199 6.15 9.93 5.85
CA GLY A 199 6.39 11.35 5.69
C GLY A 199 6.06 11.86 4.30
N ILE A 200 6.25 11.02 3.28
CA ILE A 200 6.01 11.37 1.87
C ILE A 200 4.54 11.71 1.60
N GLU A 201 3.62 10.83 2.02
CA GLU A 201 2.18 11.08 1.81
C GLU A 201 1.64 12.20 2.69
N ARG A 202 2.17 12.34 3.90
CA ARG A 202 1.77 13.42 4.80
C ARG A 202 2.26 14.76 4.28
N TYR A 203 3.49 14.83 3.76
CA TYR A 203 3.99 16.03 3.12
C TYR A 203 3.14 16.40 1.89
N TYR A 204 2.84 15.43 1.02
CA TYR A 204 1.97 15.67 -0.13
C TYR A 204 0.61 16.25 0.29
N ARG A 205 -0.05 15.69 1.30
CA ARG A 205 -1.32 16.22 1.82
C ARG A 205 -1.19 17.62 2.41
N PHE A 206 -0.08 17.89 3.12
CA PHE A 206 0.21 19.18 3.70
C PHE A 206 0.36 20.31 2.66
N LEU A 207 0.83 20.00 1.46
CA LEU A 207 0.99 20.97 0.37
C LEU A 207 -0.35 21.57 -0.12
N GLY A 208 -1.49 20.89 0.10
CA GLY A 208 -2.83 21.41 -0.18
C GLY A 208 -3.11 21.61 -1.68
N GLU A 209 -3.66 22.76 -2.07
CA GLU A 209 -4.12 23.03 -3.45
C GLU A 209 -3.02 22.95 -4.52
N ARG A 210 -1.77 23.23 -4.17
CA ARG A 210 -0.61 23.18 -5.07
C ARG A 210 0.19 21.90 -4.96
N GLN A 211 -0.41 20.84 -4.41
CA GLN A 211 0.30 19.62 -4.02
C GLN A 211 1.05 18.95 -5.19
N ASP A 212 0.47 18.89 -6.40
CA ASP A 212 1.10 18.15 -7.50
C ASP A 212 2.40 18.80 -8.02
N PRO A 213 2.40 20.05 -8.45
CA PRO A 213 3.63 20.67 -8.94
C PRO A 213 4.67 20.87 -7.81
N ALA A 214 4.22 21.17 -6.59
CA ALA A 214 5.12 21.34 -5.47
C ALA A 214 5.78 20.02 -5.04
N PHE A 215 5.02 18.92 -5.06
CA PHE A 215 5.57 17.60 -4.76
C PHE A 215 6.52 17.11 -5.84
N LEU A 216 6.21 17.34 -7.12
CA LEU A 216 7.11 17.03 -8.23
C LEU A 216 8.43 17.82 -8.11
N ALA A 217 8.37 19.10 -7.77
CA ALA A 217 9.56 19.92 -7.53
C ALA A 217 10.38 19.40 -6.34
N PHE A 218 9.72 18.99 -5.26
CA PHE A 218 10.37 18.37 -4.10
C PHE A 218 11.06 17.05 -4.48
N ALA A 219 10.38 16.15 -5.20
CA ALA A 219 10.99 14.90 -5.66
C ALA A 219 12.26 15.17 -6.50
N ARG A 220 12.18 16.09 -7.45
CA ARG A 220 13.35 16.50 -8.26
C ARG A 220 14.50 17.07 -7.42
N SER A 221 14.19 17.80 -6.36
CA SER A 221 15.22 18.34 -5.46
C SER A 221 16.00 17.24 -4.71
N LEU A 222 15.42 16.04 -4.58
CA LEU A 222 16.03 14.88 -3.95
C LEU A 222 16.79 13.96 -4.92
N GLU A 223 16.69 14.16 -6.24
CA GLU A 223 17.40 13.31 -7.23
C GLU A 223 18.90 13.14 -6.93
N PRO A 224 19.67 14.19 -6.57
CA PRO A 224 21.08 14.04 -6.27
C PRO A 224 21.36 13.11 -5.08
N GLU A 225 20.41 12.98 -4.15
CA GLU A 225 20.50 12.17 -2.95
C GLU A 225 19.88 10.76 -3.14
N MET A 226 19.21 10.49 -4.26
CA MET A 226 18.40 9.30 -4.49
C MET A 226 19.11 7.98 -4.14
N ALA A 227 20.38 7.85 -4.48
CA ALA A 227 21.16 6.64 -4.21
C ALA A 227 21.41 6.39 -2.71
N SER A 228 21.43 7.45 -1.90
CA SER A 228 21.68 7.39 -0.45
C SER A 228 20.40 7.30 0.39
N LEU A 229 19.25 7.61 -0.19
CA LEU A 229 17.98 7.51 0.51
C LEU A 229 17.61 6.03 0.79
N PRO A 230 16.85 5.75 1.86
CA PRO A 230 16.27 4.43 2.08
C PRO A 230 15.45 3.98 0.86
N VAL A 231 15.60 2.72 0.46
CA VAL A 231 14.97 2.22 -0.77
C VAL A 231 13.43 2.26 -0.70
N GLU A 232 12.87 2.13 0.49
CA GLU A 232 11.44 2.26 0.77
C GLU A 232 10.93 3.70 0.49
N VAL A 233 11.75 4.69 0.82
CA VAL A 233 11.49 6.11 0.51
C VAL A 233 11.53 6.33 -0.99
N VAL A 234 12.55 5.82 -1.66
CA VAL A 234 12.71 5.91 -3.12
C VAL A 234 11.48 5.32 -3.83
N GLN A 235 11.12 4.09 -3.46
CA GLN A 235 9.94 3.42 -4.01
C GLN A 235 8.65 4.21 -3.73
N ARG A 236 8.49 4.75 -2.51
CA ARG A 236 7.28 5.47 -2.13
C ARG A 236 7.09 6.78 -2.89
N ILE A 237 8.18 7.52 -3.13
CA ILE A 237 8.15 8.73 -3.96
C ILE A 237 7.70 8.35 -5.39
N GLY A 238 8.33 7.34 -5.99
CA GLY A 238 7.96 6.88 -7.34
C GLY A 238 6.51 6.40 -7.42
N ALA A 239 6.05 5.60 -6.45
CA ALA A 239 4.67 5.12 -6.42
C ALA A 239 3.64 6.25 -6.20
N LEU A 240 3.96 7.26 -5.40
CA LEU A 240 3.07 8.40 -5.22
C LEU A 240 3.00 9.25 -6.48
N LEU A 241 4.13 9.57 -7.11
CA LEU A 241 4.15 10.28 -8.40
C LEU A 241 3.35 9.53 -9.48
N ASP A 242 3.51 8.20 -9.57
CA ASP A 242 2.72 7.37 -10.47
C ASP A 242 1.21 7.45 -10.16
N SER A 243 0.82 7.42 -8.88
CA SER A 243 -0.58 7.55 -8.47
C SER A 243 -1.19 8.93 -8.78
N ILE A 244 -0.38 9.98 -8.81
CA ILE A 244 -0.80 11.37 -9.09
C ILE A 244 -0.90 11.61 -10.60
N HIS A 245 0.10 11.18 -11.36
CA HIS A 245 0.31 11.53 -12.76
C HIS A 245 0.04 10.37 -13.71
N GLY A 246 0.13 9.13 -13.22
CA GLY A 246 -0.09 7.93 -14.01
C GLY A 246 -1.51 7.87 -14.57
N THR A 247 -1.63 7.25 -15.74
CA THR A 247 -2.91 7.06 -16.41
C THR A 247 -3.05 5.59 -16.75
N THR A 248 -4.13 4.97 -16.31
CA THR A 248 -4.41 3.60 -16.74
C THR A 248 -4.85 3.59 -18.19
N ARG A 249 -4.63 2.46 -18.88
CA ARG A 249 -5.10 2.28 -20.27
C ARG A 249 -6.61 2.50 -20.39
N ALA A 250 -7.37 2.13 -19.35
CA ALA A 250 -8.79 2.37 -19.28
C ALA A 250 -9.16 3.83 -19.43
N GLU A 251 -8.41 4.66 -18.77
CA GLU A 251 -8.61 6.10 -18.76
C GLU A 251 -8.18 6.72 -20.08
N LEU A 252 -7.10 6.24 -20.70
CA LEU A 252 -6.66 6.65 -22.03
C LEU A 252 -7.68 6.27 -23.10
N ASP A 253 -8.25 5.07 -23.03
CA ASP A 253 -9.28 4.63 -23.97
C ASP A 253 -10.56 5.48 -23.81
N ALA A 254 -10.98 5.79 -22.58
CA ALA A 254 -12.11 6.68 -22.31
C ALA A 254 -11.86 8.11 -22.82
N GLU A 255 -10.67 8.64 -22.66
CA GLU A 255 -10.28 9.94 -23.22
C GLU A 255 -10.34 9.94 -24.75
N ARG A 256 -9.89 8.86 -25.40
CA ARG A 256 -9.96 8.73 -26.88
C ARG A 256 -11.40 8.68 -27.37
N GLU A 257 -12.26 7.91 -26.73
CA GLU A 257 -13.68 7.82 -27.05
C GLU A 257 -14.39 9.16 -26.85
N GLN A 258 -14.07 9.87 -25.78
CA GLN A 258 -14.61 11.20 -25.52
C GLN A 258 -14.15 12.24 -26.56
N ARG A 259 -12.86 12.20 -26.96
CA ARG A 259 -12.33 13.05 -28.05
C ARG A 259 -13.03 12.75 -29.38
N GLN A 260 -13.28 11.49 -29.69
CA GLN A 260 -14.01 11.08 -30.89
C GLN A 260 -15.46 11.54 -30.86
N SER A 261 -16.14 11.40 -29.70
CA SER A 261 -17.51 11.86 -29.53
C SER A 261 -17.64 13.38 -29.66
N ARG A 262 -16.69 14.14 -29.08
CA ARG A 262 -16.62 15.60 -29.25
C ARG A 262 -16.31 16.02 -30.68
N ALA A 263 -15.55 15.24 -31.44
CA ALA A 263 -15.28 15.51 -32.85
C ALA A 263 -16.48 15.35 -33.74
N MET A 264 -17.52 14.60 -33.30
CA MET A 264 -18.79 14.40 -34.00
C MET A 264 -19.92 15.36 -33.51
N GLY A 265 -19.71 16.10 -32.44
CA GLY A 265 -20.65 17.06 -31.87
C GLY A 265 -20.43 18.49 -32.41
N PRO A 266 -21.27 19.47 -31.98
CA PRO A 266 -21.05 20.86 -32.30
C PRO A 266 -19.68 21.30 -31.79
N LYS A 267 -18.83 21.79 -32.70
CA LYS A 267 -17.46 22.22 -32.38
C LYS A 267 -17.52 23.51 -31.55
N VAL A 268 -17.40 23.37 -30.25
CA VAL A 268 -17.04 24.50 -29.37
C VAL A 268 -15.52 24.58 -29.39
N GLU A 269 -14.97 25.58 -30.07
CA GLU A 269 -13.51 25.81 -30.05
C GLU A 269 -13.07 26.22 -28.64
N PRO A 270 -12.08 25.55 -28.06
CA PRO A 270 -11.57 25.93 -26.76
C PRO A 270 -10.90 27.31 -26.82
N THR A 271 -11.06 28.11 -25.77
CA THR A 271 -10.40 29.41 -25.69
C THR A 271 -8.87 29.24 -25.63
N PRO A 272 -8.08 30.26 -26.07
CA PRO A 272 -6.63 30.23 -25.96
C PRO A 272 -6.14 29.93 -24.55
N GLU A 273 -6.85 30.44 -23.53
CA GLU A 273 -6.54 30.17 -22.12
C GLU A 273 -6.79 28.72 -21.72
N GLN A 274 -7.87 28.11 -22.21
CA GLN A 274 -8.16 26.69 -22.01
C GLN A 274 -7.08 25.81 -22.66
N LEU A 275 -6.69 26.11 -23.89
CA LEU A 275 -5.60 25.40 -24.58
C LEU A 275 -4.27 25.52 -23.85
N ALA A 276 -3.96 26.70 -23.31
CA ALA A 276 -2.73 26.91 -22.55
C ALA A 276 -2.71 26.10 -21.23
N ARG A 277 -3.86 26.05 -20.52
CA ARG A 277 -4.03 25.25 -19.30
C ARG A 277 -3.92 23.76 -19.59
N ASP A 278 -4.60 23.27 -20.61
CA ASP A 278 -4.57 21.85 -21.00
C ASP A 278 -3.14 21.42 -21.38
N LYS A 279 -2.43 22.28 -22.11
CA LYS A 279 -1.01 22.03 -22.44
C LYS A 279 -0.10 22.00 -21.20
N ALA A 280 -0.31 22.88 -20.25
CA ALA A 280 0.47 22.91 -19.00
C ALA A 280 0.18 21.67 -18.14
N ASP A 281 -1.08 21.24 -18.06
CA ASP A 281 -1.50 20.04 -17.34
C ASP A 281 -0.94 18.77 -17.99
N ASP A 282 -0.97 18.67 -19.33
CA ASP A 282 -0.39 17.56 -20.07
C ASP A 282 1.14 17.50 -19.88
N GLN A 283 1.82 18.64 -19.86
CA GLN A 283 3.26 18.69 -19.58
C GLN A 283 3.58 18.27 -18.15
N LEU A 284 2.84 18.79 -17.16
CA LEU A 284 3.01 18.40 -15.76
C LEU A 284 2.82 16.89 -15.56
N ARG A 285 1.83 16.32 -16.23
CA ARG A 285 1.56 14.88 -16.22
C ARG A 285 2.71 14.07 -16.83
N ALA A 286 3.18 14.46 -18.01
CA ALA A 286 4.30 13.80 -18.69
C ALA A 286 5.57 13.85 -17.83
N ASP A 287 5.88 15.00 -17.28
CA ASP A 287 7.01 15.22 -16.38
C ASP A 287 6.92 14.35 -15.12
N GLY A 288 5.73 14.27 -14.52
CA GLY A 288 5.48 13.47 -13.34
C GLY A 288 5.61 11.97 -13.57
N ILE A 289 5.13 11.46 -14.73
CA ILE A 289 5.29 10.06 -15.12
C ILE A 289 6.77 9.74 -15.35
N ALA A 290 7.49 10.59 -16.08
CA ALA A 290 8.93 10.40 -16.32
C ALA A 290 9.71 10.36 -15.00
N GLU A 291 9.37 11.24 -14.07
CA GLU A 291 9.97 11.27 -12.75
C GLU A 291 9.64 9.99 -11.96
N ALA A 292 8.38 9.59 -11.91
CA ALA A 292 7.94 8.36 -11.24
C ALA A 292 8.73 7.15 -11.72
N GLN A 293 8.95 7.03 -13.03
CA GLN A 293 9.72 5.93 -13.61
C GLN A 293 11.19 5.96 -13.17
N ARG A 294 11.85 7.13 -13.12
CA ARG A 294 13.23 7.23 -12.63
C ARG A 294 13.38 6.74 -11.19
N TRP A 295 12.45 7.13 -10.31
CA TRP A 295 12.44 6.70 -8.90
C TRP A 295 12.19 5.19 -8.77
N LEU A 296 11.23 4.65 -9.50
CA LEU A 296 10.93 3.22 -9.49
C LEU A 296 12.07 2.39 -10.06
N ASP A 297 12.70 2.85 -11.15
CA ASP A 297 13.85 2.16 -11.76
C ASP A 297 15.05 2.10 -10.82
N ASN A 298 15.32 3.16 -10.04
CA ASN A 298 16.34 3.14 -9.01
C ASN A 298 16.05 2.08 -7.94
N ALA A 299 14.81 2.04 -7.44
CA ALA A 299 14.43 1.06 -6.43
C ALA A 299 14.46 -0.39 -6.97
N VAL A 300 14.10 -0.60 -8.25
CA VAL A 300 14.23 -1.89 -8.95
C VAL A 300 15.69 -2.30 -9.08
N ALA A 301 16.58 -1.38 -9.50
CA ALA A 301 18.01 -1.64 -9.63
C ALA A 301 18.65 -2.02 -8.29
N ARG A 302 18.13 -1.51 -7.16
CA ARG A 302 18.54 -1.89 -5.81
C ARG A 302 17.90 -3.20 -5.32
N GLY A 303 17.15 -3.90 -6.19
CA GLY A 303 16.54 -5.20 -5.89
C GLY A 303 15.34 -5.15 -4.94
N TYR A 304 14.70 -3.99 -4.76
CA TYR A 304 13.58 -3.86 -3.83
C TYR A 304 12.31 -4.50 -4.39
N LEU A 305 11.83 -5.57 -3.74
CA LEU A 305 10.73 -6.39 -4.21
C LEU A 305 9.43 -5.61 -4.48
N PRO A 306 8.95 -4.69 -3.60
CA PRO A 306 7.75 -3.91 -3.90
C PRO A 306 7.88 -3.05 -5.16
N ALA A 307 9.06 -2.50 -5.45
CA ALA A 307 9.30 -1.74 -6.67
C ALA A 307 9.30 -2.63 -7.91
N GLN A 308 9.88 -3.83 -7.81
CA GLN A 308 9.85 -4.83 -8.90
C GLN A 308 8.42 -5.22 -9.26
N VAL A 309 7.57 -5.46 -8.25
CA VAL A 309 6.14 -5.75 -8.45
C VAL A 309 5.40 -4.56 -9.07
N SER A 310 5.60 -3.35 -8.55
CA SER A 310 4.98 -2.13 -9.08
C SER A 310 5.37 -1.89 -10.54
N LYS A 311 6.65 -2.05 -10.88
CA LYS A 311 7.14 -1.88 -12.25
C LYS A 311 6.61 -2.95 -13.19
N ALA A 312 6.53 -4.22 -12.77
CA ALA A 312 5.93 -5.29 -13.57
C ALA A 312 4.45 -5.01 -13.85
N ASN A 313 3.67 -4.62 -12.85
CA ASN A 313 2.28 -4.21 -13.03
C ASN A 313 2.13 -3.01 -13.97
N PHE A 314 3.02 -2.03 -13.87
CA PHE A 314 3.05 -0.87 -14.78
C PHE A 314 3.28 -1.32 -16.23
N MET A 315 4.27 -2.17 -16.50
CA MET A 315 4.54 -2.70 -17.84
C MET A 315 3.34 -3.47 -18.39
N ILE A 316 2.72 -4.35 -17.59
CA ILE A 316 1.52 -5.12 -17.96
C ILE A 316 0.34 -4.19 -18.29
N SER A 317 0.21 -3.10 -17.57
CA SER A 317 -0.86 -2.11 -17.78
C SER A 317 -0.63 -1.20 -18.98
N ASN A 318 0.64 -1.02 -19.40
CA ASN A 318 1.06 -0.16 -20.50
C ASN A 318 1.83 -0.96 -21.59
N PRO A 319 1.20 -1.97 -22.20
CA PRO A 319 1.89 -2.91 -23.10
C PRO A 319 2.28 -2.30 -24.46
N THR A 320 1.87 -1.08 -24.75
CA THR A 320 2.30 -0.35 -25.96
C THR A 320 3.64 0.35 -25.80
N GLU A 321 4.05 0.60 -24.56
CA GLU A 321 5.30 1.30 -24.22
C GLU A 321 6.40 0.32 -23.79
N HIS A 322 6.04 -0.92 -23.51
CA HIS A 322 6.93 -1.98 -23.02
C HIS A 322 6.75 -3.26 -23.82
N ASN A 323 7.73 -4.16 -23.76
CA ASN A 323 7.65 -5.46 -24.39
C ASN A 323 7.49 -6.61 -23.37
N ALA A 324 7.03 -7.77 -23.86
CA ALA A 324 6.79 -8.94 -23.05
C ALA A 324 8.06 -9.47 -22.36
N GLU A 325 9.20 -9.40 -23.03
CA GLU A 325 10.48 -9.93 -22.52
C GLU A 325 10.94 -9.16 -21.28
N GLN A 326 10.83 -7.82 -21.30
CA GLN A 326 11.16 -6.97 -20.15
C GLN A 326 10.26 -7.28 -18.96
N ALA A 327 8.96 -7.44 -19.19
CA ALA A 327 8.00 -7.79 -18.14
C ALA A 327 8.31 -9.18 -17.57
N GLN A 328 8.55 -10.19 -18.40
CA GLN A 328 8.93 -11.55 -17.97
C GLN A 328 10.23 -11.58 -17.17
N ALA A 329 11.25 -10.85 -17.59
CA ALA A 329 12.52 -10.76 -16.87
C ALA A 329 12.31 -10.21 -15.45
N LEU A 330 11.45 -9.21 -15.30
CA LEU A 330 11.14 -8.64 -14.00
C LEU A 330 10.28 -9.58 -13.15
N ILE A 331 9.29 -10.27 -13.76
CA ILE A 331 8.49 -11.30 -13.07
C ILE A 331 9.39 -12.46 -12.58
N ALA A 332 10.41 -12.83 -13.35
CA ALA A 332 11.38 -13.85 -12.93
C ALA A 332 12.18 -13.41 -11.69
N GLN A 333 12.56 -12.13 -11.60
CA GLN A 333 13.20 -11.59 -10.39
C GLN A 333 12.26 -11.61 -9.19
N VAL A 334 10.98 -11.26 -9.37
CA VAL A 334 9.95 -11.36 -8.32
C VAL A 334 9.78 -12.82 -7.89
N ARG A 335 9.73 -13.76 -8.84
CA ARG A 335 9.54 -15.21 -8.57
C ARG A 335 10.65 -15.80 -7.71
N ALA A 336 11.88 -15.32 -7.86
CA ALA A 336 13.00 -15.75 -7.04
C ALA A 336 12.85 -15.37 -5.55
N LYS A 337 12.03 -14.36 -5.24
CA LYS A 337 11.80 -13.84 -3.89
C LYS A 337 10.42 -14.14 -3.33
N ASP A 338 9.40 -14.08 -4.17
CA ASP A 338 7.99 -14.29 -3.83
C ASP A 338 7.27 -15.02 -4.99
N PRO A 339 7.29 -16.37 -4.98
CA PRO A 339 6.67 -17.18 -6.03
C PRO A 339 5.16 -16.95 -6.18
N THR A 340 4.46 -16.68 -5.06
CA THR A 340 3.01 -16.48 -5.08
C THR A 340 2.64 -15.16 -5.74
N ARG A 341 3.37 -14.10 -5.42
CA ARG A 341 3.18 -12.78 -6.05
C ARG A 341 3.56 -12.80 -7.52
N ALA A 342 4.62 -13.53 -7.89
CA ALA A 342 4.98 -13.73 -9.30
C ALA A 342 3.88 -14.48 -10.06
N LYS A 343 3.22 -15.46 -9.45
CA LYS A 343 2.08 -16.16 -10.05
C LYS A 343 0.92 -15.21 -10.36
N ALA A 344 0.64 -14.25 -9.46
CA ALA A 344 -0.38 -13.23 -9.71
C ALA A 344 0.00 -12.30 -10.89
N LEU A 345 1.28 -11.93 -10.99
CA LEU A 345 1.80 -11.18 -12.15
C LEU A 345 1.73 -11.99 -13.44
N ASP A 346 2.05 -13.29 -13.41
CA ASP A 346 1.90 -14.19 -14.56
C ASP A 346 0.45 -14.28 -15.03
N ALA A 347 -0.51 -14.41 -14.11
CA ALA A 347 -1.92 -14.42 -14.44
C ALA A 347 -2.33 -13.13 -15.17
N ALA A 348 -1.89 -11.97 -14.68
CA ALA A 348 -2.13 -10.70 -15.33
C ALA A 348 -1.41 -10.56 -16.68
N PHE A 349 -0.19 -11.10 -16.79
CA PHE A 349 0.60 -11.11 -18.02
C PHE A 349 -0.09 -11.88 -19.15
N TYR A 350 -0.68 -13.04 -18.86
CA TYR A 350 -1.44 -13.83 -19.85
C TYR A 350 -2.80 -13.22 -20.24
N MET A 351 -3.20 -12.10 -19.64
CA MET A 351 -4.35 -11.30 -20.06
C MET A 351 -3.97 -10.15 -21.01
N VAL A 352 -2.70 -10.02 -21.42
CA VAL A 352 -2.23 -8.93 -22.29
C VAL A 352 -2.34 -9.31 -23.77
N ASN A 353 -3.17 -8.58 -24.49
CA ASN A 353 -3.43 -8.85 -25.91
C ASN A 353 -2.31 -8.34 -26.83
N ASN A 354 -1.70 -7.21 -26.50
CA ASN A 354 -0.75 -6.51 -27.37
C ASN A 354 0.59 -7.23 -27.54
N TRP A 355 0.95 -8.12 -26.63
CA TRP A 355 2.24 -8.83 -26.66
C TRP A 355 2.19 -10.20 -27.30
N LEU A 356 1.03 -10.57 -27.87
CA LEU A 356 0.77 -11.94 -28.36
C LEU A 356 0.94 -13.01 -27.26
N THR A 357 0.80 -12.60 -26.00
CA THR A 357 0.90 -13.46 -24.81
C THR A 357 -0.45 -13.87 -24.26
N LEU A 358 -1.53 -13.47 -24.93
CA LEU A 358 -2.89 -13.75 -24.49
C LEU A 358 -3.13 -15.25 -24.41
N ASP A 359 -3.32 -15.74 -23.17
CA ASP A 359 -3.67 -17.12 -22.87
C ASP A 359 -4.66 -17.12 -21.68
N PRO A 360 -5.96 -16.91 -21.94
CA PRO A 360 -6.96 -16.85 -20.89
C PRO A 360 -7.09 -18.14 -20.09
N GLN A 361 -6.86 -19.30 -20.72
CA GLN A 361 -6.93 -20.59 -20.03
C GLN A 361 -5.81 -20.73 -19.00
N LYS A 362 -4.59 -20.36 -19.39
CA LYS A 362 -3.45 -20.35 -18.49
C LYS A 362 -3.61 -19.31 -17.39
N SER A 363 -4.12 -18.12 -17.72
CA SER A 363 -4.44 -17.10 -16.73
C SER A 363 -5.44 -17.63 -15.71
N GLN A 364 -6.53 -18.28 -16.16
CA GLN A 364 -7.54 -18.85 -15.27
C GLN A 364 -6.96 -19.93 -14.36
N ALA A 365 -6.18 -20.87 -14.90
CA ALA A 365 -5.56 -21.91 -14.09
C ALA A 365 -4.69 -21.32 -12.96
N LEU A 366 -3.89 -20.29 -13.26
CA LEU A 366 -3.09 -19.59 -12.24
C LEU A 366 -3.96 -18.87 -11.20
N ILE A 367 -5.07 -18.27 -11.64
CA ILE A 367 -6.03 -17.61 -10.73
C ILE A 367 -6.70 -18.64 -9.82
N ASP A 368 -7.11 -19.80 -10.34
CA ASP A 368 -7.73 -20.86 -9.55
C ASP A 368 -6.76 -21.39 -8.48
N GLU A 369 -5.47 -21.54 -8.80
CA GLU A 369 -4.45 -21.89 -7.82
C GLU A 369 -4.27 -20.79 -6.75
N LEU A 370 -4.33 -19.52 -7.13
CA LEU A 370 -4.25 -18.40 -6.19
C LEU A 370 -5.49 -18.33 -5.28
N ILE A 371 -6.68 -18.63 -5.81
CA ILE A 371 -7.92 -18.72 -5.03
C ILE A 371 -7.82 -19.86 -4.02
N ALA A 372 -7.35 -21.03 -4.45
CA ALA A 372 -7.15 -22.19 -3.57
C ALA A 372 -6.10 -21.89 -2.46
N ALA A 373 -5.11 -21.06 -2.76
CA ALA A 373 -4.11 -20.60 -1.79
C ALA A 373 -4.59 -19.41 -0.93
N HIS A 374 -5.84 -18.98 -1.07
CA HIS A 374 -6.41 -17.81 -0.38
C HIS A 374 -5.64 -16.50 -0.63
N TYR A 375 -5.04 -16.34 -1.81
CA TYR A 375 -4.39 -15.08 -2.18
C TYR A 375 -5.43 -13.96 -2.33
N PRO A 376 -5.30 -12.83 -1.63
CA PRO A 376 -6.39 -11.85 -1.44
C PRO A 376 -6.92 -11.24 -2.72
N ASP A 377 -6.02 -10.96 -3.66
CA ASP A 377 -6.38 -10.30 -4.92
C ASP A 377 -6.78 -11.30 -6.04
N ALA A 378 -6.81 -12.60 -5.74
CA ALA A 378 -7.13 -13.62 -6.74
C ALA A 378 -8.53 -13.44 -7.34
N GLN A 379 -9.52 -13.10 -6.51
CA GLN A 379 -10.88 -12.81 -6.97
C GLN A 379 -10.95 -11.54 -7.84
N LEU A 380 -10.12 -10.54 -7.55
CA LEU A 380 -10.03 -9.34 -8.38
C LEU A 380 -9.45 -9.68 -9.76
N LEU A 381 -8.42 -10.52 -9.82
CA LEU A 381 -7.86 -11.03 -11.08
C LEU A 381 -8.88 -11.83 -11.89
N LEU A 382 -9.72 -12.63 -11.21
CA LEU A 382 -10.81 -13.36 -11.87
C LEU A 382 -11.82 -12.39 -12.51
N GLY A 383 -12.21 -11.33 -11.80
CA GLY A 383 -13.04 -10.26 -12.35
C GLY A 383 -12.36 -9.57 -13.55
N ASP A 384 -11.06 -9.28 -13.45
CA ASP A 384 -10.29 -8.70 -14.55
C ASP A 384 -10.27 -9.62 -15.80
N LEU A 385 -10.16 -10.94 -15.60
CA LEU A 385 -10.21 -11.93 -16.67
C LEU A 385 -11.56 -11.91 -17.39
N TYR A 386 -12.68 -11.95 -16.67
CA TYR A 386 -14.01 -11.86 -17.27
C TYR A 386 -14.25 -10.52 -17.98
N SER A 387 -13.82 -9.43 -17.38
CA SER A 387 -13.95 -8.09 -17.98
C SER A 387 -13.20 -7.94 -19.30
N LYS A 388 -12.09 -8.67 -19.49
CA LYS A 388 -11.25 -8.60 -20.71
C LYS A 388 -11.63 -9.57 -21.80
N GLY A 389 -12.55 -10.48 -21.55
CA GLY A 389 -13.00 -11.45 -22.52
C GLY A 389 -12.64 -12.89 -22.19
N GLY A 390 -12.06 -13.17 -21.01
CA GLY A 390 -11.92 -14.48 -20.43
C GLY A 390 -11.63 -15.60 -21.42
N LEU A 391 -12.44 -16.66 -21.33
CA LEU A 391 -12.36 -17.81 -22.21
C LEU A 391 -13.14 -17.64 -23.53
N ASP A 392 -14.15 -16.76 -23.56
CA ASP A 392 -15.05 -16.58 -24.73
C ASP A 392 -15.21 -15.12 -25.11
N GLN A 393 -16.08 -14.39 -24.39
CA GLN A 393 -16.40 -12.98 -24.61
C GLN A 393 -16.36 -12.18 -23.30
N PRO A 394 -16.14 -10.85 -23.37
CA PRO A 394 -16.19 -10.00 -22.19
C PRO A 394 -17.53 -10.13 -21.46
N ASP A 395 -17.47 -10.54 -20.20
CA ASP A 395 -18.63 -10.66 -19.29
C ASP A 395 -18.51 -9.62 -18.18
N GLN A 396 -18.97 -8.40 -18.48
CA GLN A 396 -18.87 -7.28 -17.55
C GLN A 396 -19.81 -7.43 -16.35
N GLU A 397 -20.97 -8.08 -16.54
CA GLU A 397 -21.90 -8.29 -15.43
C GLU A 397 -21.31 -9.23 -14.39
N ARG A 398 -20.69 -10.32 -14.85
CA ARG A 398 -20.00 -11.25 -13.96
C ARG A 398 -18.78 -10.61 -13.28
N ALA A 399 -18.01 -9.83 -14.00
CA ALA A 399 -16.89 -9.08 -13.45
C ALA A 399 -17.36 -8.10 -12.36
N LEU A 400 -18.43 -7.33 -12.64
CA LEU A 400 -19.02 -6.41 -11.66
C LEU A 400 -19.52 -7.13 -10.40
N ALA A 401 -20.22 -8.25 -10.56
CA ALA A 401 -20.71 -9.03 -9.41
C ALA A 401 -19.57 -9.50 -8.51
N ILE A 402 -18.43 -9.92 -9.11
CA ILE A 402 -17.23 -10.30 -8.35
C ILE A 402 -16.65 -9.08 -7.63
N TRP A 403 -16.43 -7.97 -8.32
CA TRP A 403 -15.84 -6.78 -7.70
C TRP A 403 -16.75 -6.16 -6.65
N GLN A 404 -18.07 -6.17 -6.85
CA GLN A 404 -19.02 -5.69 -5.85
C GLN A 404 -18.92 -6.51 -4.56
N ARG A 405 -18.90 -7.84 -4.67
CA ARG A 405 -18.69 -8.73 -3.50
C ARG A 405 -17.36 -8.44 -2.80
N GLN A 406 -16.28 -8.23 -3.56
CA GLN A 406 -14.99 -7.89 -2.99
C GLN A 406 -14.98 -6.49 -2.34
N ALA A 407 -15.70 -5.52 -2.91
CA ALA A 407 -15.88 -4.19 -2.33
C ALA A 407 -16.63 -4.24 -0.99
N GLU A 408 -17.70 -5.03 -0.91
CA GLU A 408 -18.45 -5.30 0.33
C GLU A 408 -17.55 -5.95 1.41
N GLN A 409 -16.61 -6.81 1.00
CA GLN A 409 -15.60 -7.41 1.87
C GLN A 409 -14.45 -6.45 2.24
N GLY A 410 -14.47 -5.22 1.72
CA GLY A 410 -13.50 -4.16 2.07
C GLY A 410 -12.38 -3.94 1.08
N SER A 411 -12.38 -4.58 -0.08
CA SER A 411 -11.38 -4.34 -1.12
C SER A 411 -11.52 -2.95 -1.73
N THR A 412 -10.52 -2.10 -1.51
CA THR A 412 -10.48 -0.75 -2.08
C THR A 412 -10.22 -0.78 -3.58
N ALA A 413 -9.44 -1.75 -4.03
CA ALA A 413 -9.13 -1.96 -5.43
C ALA A 413 -10.35 -2.41 -6.25
N ALA A 414 -11.34 -3.07 -5.63
CA ALA A 414 -12.61 -3.41 -6.27
C ALA A 414 -13.41 -2.16 -6.63
N TRP A 415 -13.51 -1.19 -5.72
CA TRP A 415 -14.18 0.09 -5.98
C TRP A 415 -13.55 0.83 -7.16
N TYR A 416 -12.23 0.82 -7.25
CA TYR A 416 -11.52 1.43 -8.37
C TYR A 416 -11.80 0.73 -9.70
N ARG A 417 -11.87 -0.62 -9.72
CA ARG A 417 -12.23 -1.37 -10.92
C ARG A 417 -13.64 -1.07 -11.39
N MET A 418 -14.60 -1.02 -10.47
CA MET A 418 -15.97 -0.62 -10.79
C MET A 418 -16.03 0.80 -11.37
N ALA A 419 -15.27 1.74 -10.81
CA ALA A 419 -15.17 3.10 -11.35
C ALA A 419 -14.67 3.10 -12.81
N THR A 420 -13.60 2.34 -13.10
CA THR A 420 -13.02 2.28 -14.45
C THR A 420 -13.94 1.63 -15.48
N VAL A 421 -14.73 0.64 -15.09
CA VAL A 421 -15.69 -0.04 -15.98
C VAL A 421 -16.86 0.86 -16.33
N HIS A 422 -17.43 1.58 -15.36
CA HIS A 422 -18.49 2.56 -15.62
C HIS A 422 -18.02 3.73 -16.49
N LEU A 423 -16.75 4.11 -16.38
CA LEU A 423 -16.17 5.12 -17.25
C LEU A 423 -16.01 4.63 -18.69
N ARG A 424 -15.63 3.35 -18.89
CA ARG A 424 -15.44 2.78 -20.24
C ARG A 424 -16.73 2.56 -21.02
N GLY A 425 -17.80 2.13 -20.38
CA GLY A 425 -19.09 1.95 -20.99
C GLY A 425 -19.20 0.87 -22.09
N ARG A 426 -18.26 -0.06 -22.21
CA ARG A 426 -18.20 -0.97 -23.37
C ARG A 426 -19.25 -2.07 -23.37
N ALA A 427 -19.65 -2.59 -22.22
CA ALA A 427 -20.67 -3.64 -22.10
C ALA A 427 -21.72 -3.32 -21.04
N ILE A 428 -21.53 -2.21 -20.34
CA ILE A 428 -22.49 -1.59 -19.46
C ILE A 428 -22.63 -0.13 -19.85
N CYS A 429 -23.74 0.51 -19.49
CA CYS A 429 -23.95 1.91 -19.81
C CYS A 429 -22.81 2.78 -19.26
N HIS A 430 -22.26 3.63 -20.11
CA HIS A 430 -21.32 4.67 -19.71
C HIS A 430 -21.99 5.56 -18.66
N ASP A 431 -21.45 5.56 -17.45
CA ASP A 431 -22.00 6.32 -16.32
C ASP A 431 -20.86 7.02 -15.56
N PRO A 432 -20.48 8.23 -15.99
CA PRO A 432 -19.39 8.96 -15.36
C PRO A 432 -19.70 9.43 -13.94
N VAL A 433 -21.01 9.54 -13.58
CA VAL A 433 -21.42 9.87 -12.20
C VAL A 433 -21.13 8.70 -11.27
N LYS A 434 -21.51 7.47 -11.66
CA LYS A 434 -21.14 6.27 -10.91
C LYS A 434 -19.62 6.06 -10.88
N ALA A 435 -18.93 6.30 -11.99
CA ALA A 435 -17.48 6.23 -12.05
C ALA A 435 -16.84 7.17 -11.01
N TYR A 436 -17.33 8.40 -10.91
CA TYR A 436 -16.86 9.37 -9.91
C TYR A 436 -17.19 8.92 -8.49
N THR A 437 -18.42 8.46 -8.25
CA THR A 437 -18.85 7.93 -6.93
C THR A 437 -17.92 6.84 -6.44
N TYR A 438 -17.68 5.82 -7.26
CA TYR A 438 -16.84 4.69 -6.88
C TYR A 438 -15.36 5.06 -6.77
N ALA A 439 -14.86 5.97 -7.62
CA ALA A 439 -13.50 6.49 -7.50
C ALA A 439 -13.30 7.25 -6.19
N ARG A 440 -14.27 8.07 -5.77
CA ARG A 440 -14.24 8.77 -4.48
C ARG A 440 -14.24 7.79 -3.31
N ILE A 441 -15.09 6.77 -3.32
CA ILE A 441 -15.10 5.72 -2.29
C ILE A 441 -13.74 5.03 -2.26
N ALA A 442 -13.19 4.62 -3.40
CA ALA A 442 -11.89 3.99 -3.50
C ALA A 442 -10.78 4.84 -2.86
N LEU A 443 -10.74 6.14 -3.18
CA LEU A 443 -9.75 7.07 -2.63
C LEU A 443 -9.91 7.24 -1.11
N ASP A 444 -11.14 7.41 -0.63
CA ASP A 444 -11.45 7.57 0.80
C ASP A 444 -11.08 6.34 1.63
N LEU A 445 -11.08 5.18 1.00
CA LEU A 445 -10.68 3.91 1.59
C LEU A 445 -9.18 3.60 1.42
N GLY A 446 -8.42 4.48 0.74
CA GLY A 446 -6.97 4.39 0.60
C GLY A 446 -6.44 3.95 -0.78
N GLU A 447 -7.30 3.76 -1.80
CA GLU A 447 -6.88 3.44 -3.16
C GLU A 447 -6.38 4.70 -3.89
N THR A 448 -5.08 4.92 -3.85
CA THR A 448 -4.47 6.17 -4.36
C THR A 448 -4.54 6.31 -5.87
N ARG A 449 -4.65 5.21 -6.64
CA ARG A 449 -4.79 5.24 -8.10
C ARG A 449 -6.05 5.99 -8.56
N ALA A 450 -7.08 6.08 -7.71
CA ALA A 450 -8.29 6.83 -8.01
C ALA A 450 -8.10 8.36 -8.14
N ARG A 451 -6.98 8.91 -7.64
CA ARG A 451 -6.70 10.37 -7.71
C ARG A 451 -6.72 10.93 -9.12
N GLY A 452 -5.99 10.27 -10.03
CA GLY A 452 -5.91 10.69 -11.43
C GLY A 452 -7.28 10.68 -12.11
N LEU A 453 -8.08 9.61 -11.87
CA LEU A 453 -9.43 9.48 -12.39
C LEU A 453 -10.36 10.59 -11.87
N ILE A 454 -10.34 10.85 -10.56
CA ILE A 454 -11.14 11.91 -9.95
C ILE A 454 -10.82 13.28 -10.56
N LYS A 455 -9.52 13.64 -10.65
CA LYS A 455 -9.08 14.91 -11.24
C LYS A 455 -9.58 15.12 -12.68
N ARG A 456 -9.65 14.06 -13.47
CA ARG A 456 -10.20 14.13 -14.83
C ARG A 456 -11.71 14.32 -14.83
N LEU A 457 -12.40 13.60 -14.00
CA LEU A 457 -13.85 13.71 -13.86
C LEU A 457 -14.27 15.06 -13.27
N ASP A 458 -13.51 15.64 -12.34
CA ASP A 458 -13.70 16.99 -11.82
C ASP A 458 -13.68 18.07 -12.94
N LYS A 459 -12.89 17.85 -14.01
CA LYS A 459 -12.81 18.77 -15.16
C LYS A 459 -13.93 18.57 -16.18
N THR A 460 -14.55 17.40 -16.21
CA THR A 460 -15.47 17.00 -17.28
C THR A 460 -16.93 16.90 -16.85
N LEU A 461 -17.17 16.62 -15.57
CA LEU A 461 -18.53 16.51 -15.02
C LEU A 461 -19.12 17.89 -14.68
N PRO A 462 -20.42 18.12 -14.96
CA PRO A 462 -21.16 19.22 -14.40
C PRO A 462 -21.16 19.22 -12.86
N LYS A 463 -21.26 20.40 -12.26
CA LYS A 463 -21.27 20.52 -10.79
C LYS A 463 -22.39 19.73 -10.11
N ASP A 464 -23.60 19.79 -10.70
CA ASP A 464 -24.76 19.05 -10.19
C ASP A 464 -24.53 17.53 -10.20
N ASP A 465 -23.81 17.02 -11.20
CA ASP A 465 -23.44 15.61 -11.30
C ASP A 465 -22.41 15.22 -10.24
N ILE A 466 -21.45 16.10 -9.97
CA ILE A 466 -20.48 15.92 -8.88
C ILE A 466 -21.20 15.88 -7.52
N GLU A 467 -22.14 16.79 -7.28
CA GLU A 467 -22.93 16.82 -6.04
C GLU A 467 -23.77 15.55 -5.87
N ARG A 468 -24.43 15.09 -6.94
CA ARG A 468 -25.15 13.79 -6.93
C ARG A 468 -24.24 12.61 -6.63
N ALA A 469 -23.05 12.58 -7.23
CA ALA A 469 -22.08 11.53 -6.99
C ALA A 469 -21.57 11.53 -5.54
N LEU A 470 -21.35 12.72 -4.96
CA LEU A 470 -20.94 12.84 -3.56
C LEU A 470 -22.03 12.44 -2.58
N ALA A 471 -23.31 12.73 -2.89
CA ALA A 471 -24.44 12.26 -2.11
C ALA A 471 -24.53 10.73 -2.14
N ALA A 472 -24.49 10.12 -3.32
CA ALA A 472 -24.50 8.66 -3.49
C ALA A 472 -23.32 7.97 -2.77
N ARG A 473 -22.12 8.58 -2.83
CA ARG A 473 -20.95 8.12 -2.06
C ARG A 473 -21.24 8.09 -0.56
N ASN A 474 -21.84 9.15 -0.01
CA ASN A 474 -22.13 9.23 1.42
C ASN A 474 -23.14 8.16 1.86
N ASP A 475 -24.13 7.85 1.04
CA ASP A 475 -25.11 6.83 1.34
C ASP A 475 -24.48 5.42 1.28
N LEU A 476 -23.71 5.11 0.25
CA LEU A 476 -22.99 3.85 0.15
C LEU A 476 -22.00 3.65 1.30
N LEU A 477 -21.32 4.71 1.75
CA LEU A 477 -20.41 4.61 2.90
C LEU A 477 -21.15 4.42 4.24
N LYS A 478 -22.40 4.89 4.38
CA LYS A 478 -23.25 4.63 5.54
C LYS A 478 -23.75 3.19 5.56
N GLU A 479 -24.21 2.70 4.41
CA GLU A 479 -24.67 1.31 4.23
C GLU A 479 -23.52 0.31 4.42
N ALA A 480 -22.33 0.69 3.95
CA ALA A 480 -21.09 -0.05 4.17
C ALA A 480 -20.48 0.17 5.56
N THR A 481 -21.23 0.61 6.55
CA THR A 481 -20.79 0.66 7.97
C THR A 481 -20.50 -0.73 8.51
N LEU A 482 -19.99 -1.22 7.73
CA LEU A 482 -19.19 -2.41 7.81
C LEU A 482 -17.80 -2.02 8.28
#